data_c8b1c1150cfa662079cf9a80e84239f2
#
_entry.id   c8b1c1150cfa662079cf9a80e84239f2
#
_cell.length_a   1.000
_cell.length_b   1.000
_cell.length_c   1.000
_cell.angle_alpha   90.00
_cell.angle_beta   90.00
_cell.angle_gamma   90.00
#
_symmetry.space_group_name_H-M   'P 1'
#
loop_
_entity.id
_entity.type
_entity.pdbx_description
1 polymer ?
#
loop_
_entity_poly.entity_id
_entity_poly.type
_entity_poly.pdbx_seq_one_letter_code
_entity_poly.pdbx_strand_id
1 'polypeptide(L)'
;MARLIKGIDTKLVHAGEPEPLIGGAVSMPIFQSSTFEYAGQTSYHDLRYIRMSNTPNHAVLHAKLAALENAEAAIVAGSGMAAISAALVTVLGGGGHLIAQDCVYGGTHDLFVEEFPRLGMTVDFIDGDEPATWREAIRPNTKAIYVEAISNPLMQVSDLQAAVDFAAENGLVSIIDNTFASPINFRPAEIGFDLSIHSGTKYLNGHTDIVAGAVIGRAELVERITHTQTHLGGILDPHACFLLHRGMKTLAVRVRHQNESALKIARWLEQHRAVSRVNYPGLEGHPNHLRACELFDGFGGMLSFELEGGLDAAERFVERVTIPINAPSLGGVETLIARPANTSHLGMSAAERARAGISDGLVRLSVGLESSDDLIEDFETALAID
;
A
#
# COMPACT_ATOMS: atom_id res chain seq x y z
N MET A 1 -19.03 -12.56 -26.38
CA MET A 1 -17.74 -11.84 -26.41
C MET A 1 -17.61 -11.06 -25.12
N ALA A 2 -16.55 -11.31 -24.37
CA ALA A 2 -16.27 -10.50 -23.17
C ALA A 2 -16.16 -9.02 -23.55
N ARG A 3 -16.85 -8.15 -22.81
CA ARG A 3 -16.85 -6.70 -23.06
C ARG A 3 -15.45 -6.17 -22.75
N LEU A 4 -14.77 -5.56 -23.74
CA LEU A 4 -13.46 -4.96 -23.50
C LEU A 4 -13.63 -3.68 -22.67
N ILE A 5 -13.30 -3.76 -21.37
CA ILE A 5 -13.35 -2.65 -20.42
C ILE A 5 -11.95 -2.06 -20.29
N LYS A 6 -11.76 -0.80 -20.67
CA LYS A 6 -10.45 -0.13 -20.63
C LYS A 6 -10.34 0.88 -19.49
N GLY A 7 -11.35 1.70 -19.26
CA GLY A 7 -11.31 2.76 -18.25
C GLY A 7 -11.35 2.22 -16.82
N ILE A 8 -10.50 2.78 -15.95
CA ILE A 8 -10.34 2.32 -14.57
C ILE A 8 -11.65 2.42 -13.77
N ASP A 9 -12.43 3.47 -13.96
CA ASP A 9 -13.74 3.65 -13.30
C ASP A 9 -14.70 2.50 -13.65
N THR A 10 -14.72 2.09 -14.92
CA THR A 10 -15.54 0.96 -15.37
C THR A 10 -15.00 -0.37 -14.86
N LYS A 11 -13.67 -0.53 -14.79
CA LYS A 11 -13.04 -1.72 -14.18
C LYS A 11 -13.41 -1.87 -12.71
N LEU A 12 -13.39 -0.78 -11.93
CA LEU A 12 -13.79 -0.79 -10.52
C LEU A 12 -15.21 -1.32 -10.30
N VAL A 13 -16.13 -0.99 -11.20
CA VAL A 13 -17.52 -1.43 -11.10
C VAL A 13 -17.74 -2.84 -11.65
N HIS A 14 -17.13 -3.16 -12.79
CA HIS A 14 -17.52 -4.33 -13.59
C HIS A 14 -16.45 -5.43 -13.75
N ALA A 15 -15.16 -5.12 -13.57
CA ALA A 15 -14.14 -6.17 -13.73
C ALA A 15 -14.29 -7.26 -12.66
N GLY A 16 -14.17 -8.52 -13.10
CA GLY A 16 -14.30 -9.69 -12.24
C GLY A 16 -15.72 -10.06 -11.83
N GLU A 17 -16.74 -9.23 -12.16
CA GLU A 17 -18.14 -9.59 -11.85
C GLU A 17 -18.55 -10.86 -12.61
N PRO A 18 -19.32 -11.78 -11.98
CA PRO A 18 -19.73 -13.02 -12.64
C PRO A 18 -20.70 -12.77 -13.80
N GLU A 19 -20.51 -13.51 -14.90
CA GLU A 19 -21.43 -13.54 -16.03
C GLU A 19 -21.87 -14.98 -16.32
N PRO A 20 -23.16 -15.35 -16.16
CA PRO A 20 -24.27 -14.50 -15.70
C PRO A 20 -24.18 -14.16 -14.21
N LEU A 21 -24.86 -13.10 -13.80
CA LEU A 21 -24.97 -12.71 -12.38
C LEU A 21 -25.56 -13.86 -11.55
N ILE A 22 -24.99 -14.12 -10.39
CA ILE A 22 -25.40 -15.21 -9.51
C ILE A 22 -26.81 -14.94 -8.96
N GLY A 23 -27.77 -15.78 -9.34
CA GLY A 23 -29.17 -15.59 -8.98
C GLY A 23 -29.79 -14.28 -9.48
N GLY A 24 -29.16 -13.61 -10.44
CA GLY A 24 -29.58 -12.29 -10.93
C GLY A 24 -29.23 -11.14 -9.99
N ALA A 25 -28.47 -11.38 -8.92
CA ALA A 25 -28.10 -10.35 -7.95
C ALA A 25 -27.08 -9.36 -8.54
N VAL A 26 -27.38 -8.05 -8.51
CA VAL A 26 -26.47 -6.99 -8.98
C VAL A 26 -25.23 -6.86 -8.07
N SER A 27 -25.38 -7.08 -6.78
CA SER A 27 -24.27 -7.16 -5.84
C SER A 27 -23.83 -8.61 -5.68
N MET A 28 -22.52 -8.87 -5.69
CA MET A 28 -21.96 -10.20 -5.46
C MET A 28 -22.46 -10.78 -4.13
N PRO A 29 -23.12 -11.95 -4.09
CA PRO A 29 -23.51 -12.60 -2.84
C PRO A 29 -22.30 -13.01 -1.99
N ILE A 30 -22.49 -13.11 -0.67
CA ILE A 30 -21.46 -13.62 0.24
C ILE A 30 -21.59 -15.14 0.34
N PHE A 31 -20.54 -15.86 -0.05
CA PHE A 31 -20.44 -17.32 0.07
C PHE A 31 -19.63 -17.66 1.32
N GLN A 32 -20.27 -17.64 2.48
CA GLN A 32 -19.64 -17.91 3.77
C GLN A 32 -19.49 -19.43 4.04
N SER A 33 -19.35 -20.24 2.99
CA SER A 33 -19.09 -21.67 3.11
C SER A 33 -17.59 -21.95 3.15
N SER A 34 -17.13 -22.68 4.15
CA SER A 34 -15.74 -23.16 4.20
C SER A 34 -15.50 -24.33 3.25
N THR A 35 -16.53 -25.12 2.98
CA THR A 35 -16.46 -26.39 2.25
C THR A 35 -17.46 -26.38 1.12
N PHE A 36 -17.06 -26.90 -0.02
CA PHE A 36 -17.90 -27.03 -1.23
C PHE A 36 -17.99 -28.47 -1.67
N GLU A 37 -19.03 -28.82 -2.45
CA GLU A 37 -19.24 -30.13 -2.98
C GLU A 37 -18.05 -30.58 -3.85
N TYR A 38 -17.63 -31.83 -3.65
CA TYR A 38 -16.59 -32.44 -4.47
C TYR A 38 -17.18 -32.80 -5.85
N ALA A 39 -16.58 -32.26 -6.90
CA ALA A 39 -17.01 -32.42 -8.28
C ALA A 39 -16.00 -33.19 -9.15
N GLY A 40 -15.21 -34.10 -8.53
CA GLY A 40 -14.29 -34.98 -9.26
C GLY A 40 -12.90 -34.34 -9.54
N GLN A 41 -12.49 -33.34 -8.79
CA GLN A 41 -11.16 -32.76 -8.89
C GLN A 41 -10.08 -33.82 -8.63
N THR A 42 -9.03 -33.80 -9.42
CA THR A 42 -7.91 -34.75 -9.34
C THR A 42 -6.71 -34.26 -8.58
N SER A 43 -6.64 -32.93 -8.30
CA SER A 43 -5.60 -32.30 -7.52
C SER A 43 -6.17 -31.66 -6.25
N TYR A 44 -5.43 -31.72 -5.16
CA TYR A 44 -5.77 -31.04 -3.92
C TYR A 44 -5.94 -29.52 -4.13
N HIS A 45 -5.14 -28.90 -4.97
CA HIS A 45 -5.19 -27.47 -5.24
C HIS A 45 -6.41 -27.04 -6.05
N ASP A 46 -7.09 -27.98 -6.71
CA ASP A 46 -8.33 -27.72 -7.47
C ASP A 46 -9.59 -27.84 -6.59
N LEU A 47 -9.43 -28.33 -5.36
CA LEU A 47 -10.54 -28.40 -4.40
C LEU A 47 -11.01 -27.00 -4.04
N ARG A 48 -12.32 -26.78 -4.03
CA ARG A 48 -12.89 -25.52 -3.55
C ARG A 48 -13.02 -25.56 -2.03
N TYR A 49 -12.23 -24.74 -1.37
CA TYR A 49 -12.17 -24.66 0.09
C TYR A 49 -11.68 -23.28 0.50
N ILE A 50 -12.24 -22.68 1.57
CA ILE A 50 -11.96 -21.30 1.94
C ILE A 50 -10.45 -21.01 2.11
N ARG A 51 -9.68 -21.90 2.75
CA ARG A 51 -8.25 -21.77 2.94
C ARG A 51 -7.44 -21.75 1.64
N MET A 52 -8.02 -22.23 0.54
CA MET A 52 -7.44 -22.16 -0.81
C MET A 52 -7.62 -20.80 -1.48
N SER A 53 -8.26 -19.82 -0.82
CA SER A 53 -8.59 -18.50 -1.39
C SER A 53 -9.34 -18.61 -2.73
N ASN A 54 -10.24 -19.58 -2.88
CA ASN A 54 -10.90 -19.90 -4.15
C ASN A 54 -12.43 -19.99 -4.06
N THR A 55 -13.04 -19.39 -3.03
CA THR A 55 -14.49 -19.19 -3.01
C THR A 55 -14.92 -18.23 -4.13
N PRO A 56 -16.20 -18.18 -4.52
CA PRO A 56 -16.65 -17.23 -5.54
C PRO A 56 -16.29 -15.76 -5.22
N ASN A 57 -16.30 -15.35 -3.93
CA ASN A 57 -15.91 -14.01 -3.53
C ASN A 57 -14.41 -13.72 -3.78
N HIS A 58 -13.54 -14.71 -3.50
CA HIS A 58 -12.12 -14.60 -3.81
C HIS A 58 -11.89 -14.46 -5.32
N ALA A 59 -12.51 -15.32 -6.13
CA ALA A 59 -12.32 -15.32 -7.58
C ALA A 59 -12.67 -13.96 -8.23
N VAL A 60 -13.82 -13.39 -7.83
CA VAL A 60 -14.25 -12.05 -8.28
C VAL A 60 -13.23 -10.99 -7.91
N LEU A 61 -12.75 -11.04 -6.67
CA LEU A 61 -11.82 -10.05 -6.13
C LEU A 61 -10.43 -10.15 -6.78
N HIS A 62 -9.92 -11.36 -6.98
CA HIS A 62 -8.66 -11.61 -7.70
C HIS A 62 -8.71 -11.05 -9.13
N ALA A 63 -9.77 -11.39 -9.87
CA ALA A 63 -9.95 -10.91 -11.24
C ALA A 63 -10.05 -9.36 -11.31
N LYS A 64 -10.75 -8.73 -10.34
CA LYS A 64 -10.86 -7.28 -10.25
C LYS A 64 -9.50 -6.63 -9.97
N LEU A 65 -8.76 -7.10 -8.99
CA LEU A 65 -7.45 -6.56 -8.62
C LEU A 65 -6.45 -6.66 -9.77
N ALA A 66 -6.36 -7.82 -10.43
CA ALA A 66 -5.51 -7.98 -11.61
C ALA A 66 -5.88 -7.00 -12.73
N ALA A 67 -7.18 -6.82 -12.99
CA ALA A 67 -7.67 -5.90 -14.01
C ALA A 67 -7.37 -4.42 -13.69
N LEU A 68 -7.38 -4.02 -12.42
CA LEU A 68 -7.12 -2.64 -12.00
C LEU A 68 -5.66 -2.22 -12.24
N GLU A 69 -4.70 -3.11 -12.07
CA GLU A 69 -3.29 -2.84 -12.33
C GLU A 69 -2.80 -3.30 -13.72
N ASN A 70 -3.71 -3.77 -14.58
CA ASN A 70 -3.35 -4.35 -15.89
C ASN A 70 -2.36 -5.52 -15.77
N ALA A 71 -2.42 -6.26 -14.67
CA ALA A 71 -1.57 -7.40 -14.36
C ALA A 71 -2.23 -8.73 -14.78
N GLU A 72 -1.44 -9.83 -14.76
CA GLU A 72 -1.88 -11.14 -15.20
C GLU A 72 -2.76 -11.86 -14.15
N ALA A 73 -2.42 -11.71 -12.86
CA ALA A 73 -3.08 -12.39 -11.77
C ALA A 73 -3.04 -11.59 -10.47
N ALA A 74 -3.88 -11.98 -9.50
CA ALA A 74 -3.85 -11.46 -8.14
C ALA A 74 -4.30 -12.51 -7.14
N ILE A 75 -3.90 -12.33 -5.88
CA ILE A 75 -4.40 -13.07 -4.73
C ILE A 75 -4.61 -12.11 -3.56
N VAL A 76 -5.67 -12.32 -2.78
CA VAL A 76 -5.91 -11.58 -1.53
C VAL A 76 -5.40 -12.34 -0.31
N ALA A 77 -5.01 -11.58 0.71
CA ALA A 77 -4.49 -12.08 1.97
C ALA A 77 -5.24 -11.46 3.17
N GLY A 78 -5.16 -12.09 4.32
CA GLY A 78 -5.79 -11.64 5.56
C GLY A 78 -5.24 -10.32 6.12
N SER A 79 -4.12 -9.82 5.61
CA SER A 79 -3.55 -8.51 5.94
C SER A 79 -2.48 -8.10 4.93
N GLY A 80 -2.08 -6.82 4.93
CA GLY A 80 -0.91 -6.36 4.16
C GLY A 80 0.35 -7.14 4.52
N MET A 81 0.60 -7.38 5.80
CA MET A 81 1.75 -8.17 6.26
C MET A 81 1.67 -9.64 5.80
N ALA A 82 0.48 -10.24 5.73
CA ALA A 82 0.31 -11.58 5.18
C ALA A 82 0.62 -11.61 3.67
N ALA A 83 0.28 -10.56 2.92
CA ALA A 83 0.65 -10.42 1.52
C ALA A 83 2.17 -10.27 1.34
N ILE A 84 2.80 -9.35 2.10
CA ILE A 84 4.25 -9.12 2.08
C ILE A 84 5.01 -10.40 2.43
N SER A 85 4.66 -11.04 3.56
CA SER A 85 5.36 -12.23 4.03
C SER A 85 5.17 -13.42 3.07
N ALA A 86 3.97 -13.65 2.54
CA ALA A 86 3.74 -14.72 1.57
C ALA A 86 4.52 -14.52 0.27
N ALA A 87 4.56 -13.28 -0.25
CA ALA A 87 5.34 -12.95 -1.44
C ALA A 87 6.84 -13.17 -1.21
N LEU A 88 7.39 -12.59 -0.15
CA LEU A 88 8.83 -12.64 0.11
C LEU A 88 9.32 -14.03 0.52
N VAL A 89 8.60 -14.75 1.38
CA VAL A 89 8.94 -16.14 1.71
C VAL A 89 8.92 -17.03 0.47
N THR A 90 7.99 -16.80 -0.46
CA THR A 90 7.92 -17.54 -1.73
C THR A 90 9.10 -17.25 -2.64
N VAL A 91 9.46 -15.98 -2.79
CA VAL A 91 10.50 -15.53 -3.72
C VAL A 91 11.88 -15.85 -3.17
N LEU A 92 12.14 -15.56 -1.89
CA LEU A 92 13.44 -15.74 -1.27
C LEU A 92 13.73 -17.22 -0.97
N GLY A 93 12.71 -17.98 -0.56
CA GLY A 93 12.90 -19.35 -0.08
C GLY A 93 13.83 -19.42 1.14
N GLY A 94 14.29 -20.61 1.48
CA GLY A 94 15.27 -20.78 2.57
C GLY A 94 16.67 -20.28 2.15
N GLY A 95 17.15 -19.21 2.80
CA GLY A 95 18.51 -18.68 2.59
C GLY A 95 18.65 -17.66 1.47
N GLY A 96 17.54 -17.13 0.92
CA GLY A 96 17.58 -16.05 -0.05
C GLY A 96 17.93 -14.70 0.55
N HIS A 97 18.44 -13.80 -0.29
CA HIS A 97 18.79 -12.43 0.06
C HIS A 97 17.88 -11.45 -0.66
N LEU A 98 17.45 -10.40 0.05
CA LEU A 98 16.64 -9.29 -0.40
C LEU A 98 17.48 -8.01 -0.44
N ILE A 99 17.34 -7.22 -1.48
CA ILE A 99 17.71 -5.81 -1.48
C ILE A 99 16.44 -5.01 -1.23
N ALA A 100 16.40 -4.16 -0.22
CA ALA A 100 15.22 -3.39 0.13
C ALA A 100 15.55 -1.92 0.28
N GLN A 101 14.62 -1.06 -0.12
CA GLN A 101 14.68 0.36 0.20
C GLN A 101 14.74 0.55 1.73
N ASP A 102 15.53 1.49 2.21
CA ASP A 102 15.74 1.74 3.64
C ASP A 102 14.52 2.39 4.33
N CYS A 103 13.79 3.23 3.59
CA CYS A 103 12.60 3.91 4.07
C CYS A 103 11.33 3.12 3.72
N VAL A 104 11.09 2.01 4.44
CA VAL A 104 9.90 1.17 4.29
C VAL A 104 8.99 1.26 5.52
N TYR A 105 7.75 0.81 5.37
CA TYR A 105 6.79 0.70 6.46
C TYR A 105 7.40 -0.03 7.67
N GLY A 106 7.21 0.50 8.89
CA GLY A 106 7.82 -0.05 10.11
C GLY A 106 7.59 -1.54 10.32
N GLY A 107 6.36 -2.04 10.07
CA GLY A 107 6.09 -3.48 10.18
C GLY A 107 6.81 -4.33 9.12
N THR A 108 7.10 -3.77 7.95
CA THR A 108 7.93 -4.41 6.91
C THR A 108 9.39 -4.42 7.32
N HIS A 109 9.88 -3.31 7.88
CA HIS A 109 11.23 -3.22 8.44
C HIS A 109 11.44 -4.24 9.56
N ASP A 110 10.54 -4.33 10.52
CA ASP A 110 10.61 -5.28 11.63
C ASP A 110 10.62 -6.74 11.12
N LEU A 111 9.79 -7.06 10.11
CA LEU A 111 9.81 -8.35 9.44
C LEU A 111 11.21 -8.67 8.88
N PHE A 112 11.87 -7.69 8.26
CA PHE A 112 13.17 -7.85 7.64
C PHE A 112 14.29 -8.05 8.66
N VAL A 113 14.29 -7.30 9.76
CA VAL A 113 15.38 -7.32 10.72
C VAL A 113 15.21 -8.34 11.83
N GLU A 114 13.97 -8.70 12.19
CA GLU A 114 13.70 -9.61 13.30
C GLU A 114 13.36 -11.04 12.84
N GLU A 115 12.47 -11.17 11.83
CA GLU A 115 11.95 -12.49 11.46
C GLU A 115 12.74 -13.15 10.33
N PHE A 116 13.23 -12.40 9.34
CA PHE A 116 13.99 -12.98 8.23
C PHE A 116 15.24 -13.75 8.68
N PRO A 117 16.06 -13.25 9.63
CA PRO A 117 17.20 -14.02 10.12
C PRO A 117 16.80 -15.38 10.74
N ARG A 118 15.66 -15.43 11.42
CA ARG A 118 15.13 -16.69 12.00
C ARG A 118 14.69 -17.69 10.95
N LEU A 119 14.33 -17.20 9.75
CA LEU A 119 13.95 -18.01 8.59
C LEU A 119 15.15 -18.30 7.66
N GLY A 120 16.37 -17.87 8.04
CA GLY A 120 17.58 -18.03 7.25
C GLY A 120 17.67 -17.08 6.06
N MET A 121 16.84 -16.07 5.97
CA MET A 121 16.87 -15.02 4.95
C MET A 121 17.67 -13.81 5.43
N THR A 122 18.20 -13.03 4.49
CA THR A 122 18.97 -11.81 4.79
C THR A 122 18.50 -10.63 3.97
N VAL A 123 18.75 -9.41 4.44
CA VAL A 123 18.41 -8.17 3.76
C VAL A 123 19.59 -7.21 3.81
N ASP A 124 19.81 -6.48 2.72
CA ASP A 124 20.61 -5.26 2.67
C ASP A 124 19.72 -4.10 2.28
N PHE A 125 19.84 -2.99 3.00
CA PHE A 125 19.08 -1.77 2.73
C PHE A 125 19.85 -0.85 1.78
N ILE A 126 19.11 -0.20 0.88
CA ILE A 126 19.61 0.74 -0.12
C ILE A 126 18.86 2.06 -0.05
N ASP A 127 19.52 3.14 -0.43
CA ASP A 127 18.86 4.41 -0.70
C ASP A 127 18.12 4.30 -2.04
N GLY A 128 16.79 4.50 -2.02
CA GLY A 128 15.94 4.42 -3.21
C GLY A 128 16.20 5.53 -4.24
N ASP A 129 16.94 6.59 -3.87
CA ASP A 129 17.30 7.70 -4.73
C ASP A 129 18.72 7.59 -5.35
N GLU A 130 19.50 6.56 -4.95
CA GLU A 130 20.89 6.36 -5.43
C GLU A 130 21.10 5.04 -6.19
N PRO A 131 20.48 4.82 -7.37
CA PRO A 131 20.58 3.55 -8.12
C PRO A 131 22.00 3.12 -8.44
N ALA A 132 22.94 4.07 -8.57
CA ALA A 132 24.35 3.77 -8.86
C ALA A 132 25.02 2.92 -7.78
N THR A 133 24.53 2.98 -6.54
CA THR A 133 25.09 2.25 -5.38
C THR A 133 24.51 0.85 -5.20
N TRP A 134 23.34 0.55 -5.77
CA TRP A 134 22.59 -0.68 -5.50
C TRP A 134 23.35 -1.97 -5.87
N ARG A 135 24.24 -1.88 -6.86
CA ARG A 135 25.05 -3.04 -7.29
C ARG A 135 25.96 -3.57 -6.18
N GLU A 136 26.34 -2.72 -5.24
CA GLU A 136 27.20 -3.10 -4.10
C GLU A 136 26.46 -4.02 -3.11
N ALA A 137 25.13 -3.98 -3.07
CA ALA A 137 24.27 -4.82 -2.25
C ALA A 137 24.01 -6.21 -2.87
N ILE A 138 24.43 -6.48 -4.12
CA ILE A 138 24.19 -7.78 -4.77
C ILE A 138 25.08 -8.86 -4.12
N ARG A 139 24.45 -9.97 -3.73
CA ARG A 139 25.08 -11.21 -3.24
C ARG A 139 24.75 -12.38 -4.16
N PRO A 140 25.50 -13.48 -4.14
CA PRO A 140 25.24 -14.65 -4.99
C PRO A 140 23.85 -15.27 -4.79
N ASN A 141 23.24 -15.07 -3.63
CA ASN A 141 21.89 -15.55 -3.27
C ASN A 141 20.83 -14.46 -3.30
N THR A 142 21.10 -13.28 -3.87
CA THR A 142 20.08 -12.22 -4.07
C THR A 142 18.98 -12.72 -4.99
N LYS A 143 17.71 -12.53 -4.60
CA LYS A 143 16.53 -13.01 -5.33
C LYS A 143 15.57 -11.89 -5.73
N ALA A 144 15.53 -10.81 -4.97
CA ALA A 144 14.56 -9.75 -5.20
C ALA A 144 15.08 -8.38 -4.78
N ILE A 145 14.45 -7.35 -5.35
CA ILE A 145 14.47 -5.98 -4.85
C ILE A 145 13.06 -5.59 -4.39
N TYR A 146 12.96 -4.89 -3.26
CA TYR A 146 11.70 -4.42 -2.67
C TYR A 146 11.74 -2.92 -2.45
N VAL A 147 10.75 -2.20 -2.99
CA VAL A 147 10.60 -0.76 -2.84
C VAL A 147 9.15 -0.39 -2.50
N GLU A 148 8.91 0.82 -2.01
CA GLU A 148 7.57 1.41 -1.85
C GLU A 148 7.35 2.49 -2.92
N ALA A 149 6.15 2.58 -3.48
CA ALA A 149 5.82 3.60 -4.47
C ALA A 149 5.98 5.02 -3.91
N ILE A 150 5.49 5.21 -2.68
CA ILE A 150 5.64 6.42 -1.87
C ILE A 150 5.96 5.97 -0.46
N SER A 151 7.07 6.43 0.10
CA SER A 151 7.55 6.01 1.41
C SER A 151 6.73 6.58 2.57
N ASN A 152 6.76 5.89 3.71
CA ASN A 152 6.11 6.31 4.95
C ASN A 152 7.18 6.58 6.03
N PRO A 153 7.26 7.77 6.65
CA PRO A 153 6.30 8.86 6.64
C PRO A 153 6.73 10.10 5.82
N LEU A 154 7.85 10.07 5.14
CA LEU A 154 8.44 11.24 4.49
C LEU A 154 7.95 11.48 3.06
N MET A 155 7.09 10.62 2.54
CA MET A 155 6.49 10.74 1.19
C MET A 155 7.54 10.80 0.06
N GLN A 156 8.71 10.19 0.24
CA GLN A 156 9.74 10.09 -0.80
C GLN A 156 9.26 9.17 -1.92
N VAL A 157 9.68 9.47 -3.14
CA VAL A 157 9.39 8.66 -4.33
C VAL A 157 10.71 8.18 -4.91
N SER A 158 11.02 6.90 -4.72
CA SER A 158 12.23 6.26 -5.23
C SER A 158 12.27 6.24 -6.75
N ASP A 159 13.43 5.94 -7.33
CA ASP A 159 13.55 5.72 -8.78
C ASP A 159 12.97 4.35 -9.15
N LEU A 160 11.65 4.33 -9.36
CA LEU A 160 10.90 3.08 -9.62
C LEU A 160 11.27 2.44 -10.95
N GLN A 161 11.59 3.24 -11.99
CA GLN A 161 12.05 2.68 -13.26
C GLN A 161 13.43 2.04 -13.11
N ALA A 162 14.34 2.72 -12.40
CA ALA A 162 15.65 2.13 -12.10
C ALA A 162 15.54 0.83 -11.31
N ALA A 163 14.55 0.69 -10.40
CA ALA A 163 14.33 -0.55 -9.65
C ALA A 163 13.91 -1.72 -10.57
N VAL A 164 13.06 -1.45 -11.55
CA VAL A 164 12.66 -2.44 -12.57
C VAL A 164 13.84 -2.83 -13.44
N ASP A 165 14.58 -1.84 -13.98
CA ASP A 165 15.73 -2.07 -14.85
C ASP A 165 16.82 -2.83 -14.11
N PHE A 166 17.13 -2.45 -12.86
CA PHE A 166 18.10 -3.14 -12.03
C PHE A 166 17.71 -4.60 -11.76
N ALA A 167 16.44 -4.86 -11.48
CA ALA A 167 15.95 -6.23 -11.30
C ALA A 167 16.10 -7.06 -12.58
N ALA A 168 15.71 -6.52 -13.72
CA ALA A 168 15.82 -7.19 -15.01
C ALA A 168 17.27 -7.50 -15.38
N GLU A 169 18.19 -6.54 -15.22
CA GLU A 169 19.63 -6.72 -15.50
C GLU A 169 20.29 -7.81 -14.66
N ASN A 170 19.82 -7.99 -13.42
CA ASN A 170 20.43 -8.91 -12.47
C ASN A 170 19.62 -10.20 -12.24
N GLY A 171 18.53 -10.42 -12.99
CA GLY A 171 17.67 -11.60 -12.88
C GLY A 171 16.96 -11.70 -11.54
N LEU A 172 16.61 -10.58 -10.93
CA LEU A 172 15.90 -10.46 -9.67
C LEU A 172 14.39 -10.29 -9.90
N VAL A 173 13.59 -10.63 -8.91
CA VAL A 173 12.16 -10.29 -8.88
C VAL A 173 11.99 -8.87 -8.35
N SER A 174 11.34 -8.01 -9.12
CA SER A 174 10.99 -6.65 -8.69
C SER A 174 9.65 -6.65 -7.94
N ILE A 175 9.67 -6.16 -6.70
CA ILE A 175 8.50 -6.13 -5.80
C ILE A 175 8.29 -4.71 -5.31
N ILE A 176 7.05 -4.21 -5.43
CA ILE A 176 6.70 -2.88 -4.97
C ILE A 176 5.50 -2.91 -4.03
N ASP A 177 5.55 -2.18 -2.93
CA ASP A 177 4.35 -1.86 -2.15
C ASP A 177 3.69 -0.59 -2.71
N ASN A 178 2.54 -0.80 -3.35
CA ASN A 178 1.77 0.27 -4.00
C ASN A 178 0.61 0.79 -3.15
N THR A 179 0.66 0.55 -1.84
CA THR A 179 -0.43 0.91 -0.92
C THR A 179 -0.76 2.39 -0.94
N PHE A 180 0.27 3.28 -0.95
CA PHE A 180 0.05 4.74 -0.85
C PHE A 180 -0.43 5.36 -2.17
N ALA A 181 0.06 4.90 -3.31
CA ALA A 181 -0.38 5.41 -4.59
C ALA A 181 -1.74 4.84 -5.01
N SER A 182 -2.03 3.60 -4.69
CA SER A 182 -3.17 2.82 -5.18
C SER A 182 -3.19 2.64 -6.71
N PRO A 183 -3.99 1.72 -7.27
CA PRO A 183 -4.10 1.55 -8.72
C PRO A 183 -4.66 2.78 -9.45
N ILE A 184 -5.22 3.74 -8.71
CA ILE A 184 -5.74 4.98 -9.30
C ILE A 184 -4.63 5.91 -9.72
N ASN A 185 -3.61 6.06 -8.87
CA ASN A 185 -2.50 6.96 -9.15
C ASN A 185 -1.32 6.27 -9.84
N PHE A 186 -1.16 4.94 -9.64
CA PHE A 186 -0.04 4.21 -10.20
C PHE A 186 -0.35 2.72 -10.41
N ARG A 187 0.12 2.16 -11.52
CA ARG A 187 -0.07 0.75 -11.89
C ARG A 187 1.30 0.14 -12.20
N PRO A 188 1.94 -0.49 -11.21
CA PRO A 188 3.32 -0.97 -11.31
C PRO A 188 3.60 -1.92 -12.49
N ALA A 189 2.63 -2.78 -12.84
CA ALA A 189 2.77 -3.69 -13.98
C ALA A 189 2.99 -2.97 -15.32
N GLU A 190 2.52 -1.72 -15.45
CA GLU A 190 2.68 -0.93 -16.69
C GLU A 190 4.12 -0.48 -16.93
N ILE A 191 4.94 -0.37 -15.88
CA ILE A 191 6.36 -0.04 -16.01
C ILE A 191 7.28 -1.25 -15.82
N GLY A 192 6.71 -2.46 -15.59
CA GLY A 192 7.44 -3.72 -15.60
C GLY A 192 7.75 -4.35 -14.25
N PHE A 193 7.15 -3.91 -13.15
CA PHE A 193 7.26 -4.64 -11.89
C PHE A 193 6.66 -6.04 -11.99
N ASP A 194 7.36 -7.03 -11.43
CA ASP A 194 6.89 -8.41 -11.38
C ASP A 194 5.72 -8.60 -10.40
N LEU A 195 5.81 -7.94 -9.23
CA LEU A 195 4.81 -8.02 -8.17
C LEU A 195 4.52 -6.64 -7.56
N SER A 196 3.24 -6.37 -7.40
CA SER A 196 2.69 -5.25 -6.63
C SER A 196 2.00 -5.78 -5.39
N ILE A 197 2.23 -5.15 -4.25
CA ILE A 197 1.63 -5.49 -2.96
C ILE A 197 0.75 -4.32 -2.49
N HIS A 198 -0.36 -4.64 -1.86
CA HIS A 198 -1.23 -3.68 -1.21
C HIS A 198 -1.63 -4.12 0.19
N SER A 199 -1.61 -3.20 1.12
CA SER A 199 -2.48 -3.28 2.28
C SER A 199 -3.91 -2.91 1.84
N GLY A 200 -4.75 -3.92 1.61
CA GLY A 200 -6.15 -3.72 1.25
C GLY A 200 -6.96 -3.00 2.34
N THR A 201 -6.46 -3.01 3.57
CA THR A 201 -6.95 -2.25 4.74
C THR A 201 -7.09 -0.75 4.48
N LYS A 202 -6.26 -0.20 3.56
CA LYS A 202 -6.08 1.23 3.31
C LYS A 202 -7.01 1.71 2.20
N TYR A 203 -6.49 2.40 1.20
CA TYR A 203 -7.27 2.99 0.10
C TYR A 203 -8.21 2.00 -0.62
N LEU A 204 -7.76 0.75 -0.86
CA LEU A 204 -8.58 -0.22 -1.58
C LEU A 204 -9.95 -0.44 -0.89
N ASN A 205 -9.94 -0.65 0.42
CA ASN A 205 -11.17 -0.72 1.21
C ASN A 205 -11.76 0.67 1.47
N GLY A 206 -10.96 1.55 2.10
CA GLY A 206 -11.28 2.95 2.34
C GLY A 206 -12.34 3.24 3.40
N HIS A 207 -12.79 2.24 4.17
CA HIS A 207 -13.88 2.40 5.14
C HIS A 207 -13.51 2.00 6.58
N THR A 208 -12.23 1.75 6.84
CA THR A 208 -11.66 1.53 8.19
C THR A 208 -12.28 0.35 8.96
N ASP A 209 -12.91 -0.60 8.27
CA ASP A 209 -13.74 -1.67 8.85
C ASP A 209 -13.20 -3.10 8.62
N ILE A 210 -12.12 -3.27 7.83
CA ILE A 210 -11.47 -4.57 7.61
C ILE A 210 -9.94 -4.47 7.61
N VAL A 211 -9.31 -5.60 7.84
CA VAL A 211 -7.89 -5.83 7.54
C VAL A 211 -7.79 -6.77 6.35
N ALA A 212 -7.02 -6.38 5.33
CA ALA A 212 -6.84 -7.16 4.11
C ALA A 212 -5.48 -6.87 3.48
N GLY A 213 -5.01 -7.79 2.63
CA GLY A 213 -3.84 -7.61 1.77
C GLY A 213 -4.12 -8.12 0.36
N ALA A 214 -3.27 -7.74 -0.59
CA ALA A 214 -3.28 -8.27 -1.94
C ALA A 214 -1.86 -8.36 -2.50
N VAL A 215 -1.62 -9.37 -3.33
CA VAL A 215 -0.46 -9.48 -4.21
C VAL A 215 -0.97 -9.56 -5.65
N ILE A 216 -0.43 -8.73 -6.52
CA ILE A 216 -0.85 -8.58 -7.91
C ILE A 216 0.40 -8.67 -8.80
N GLY A 217 0.35 -9.32 -9.95
CA GLY A 217 1.50 -9.36 -10.85
C GLY A 217 1.50 -10.53 -11.80
N ARG A 218 2.69 -11.07 -12.10
CA ARG A 218 2.88 -12.19 -13.04
C ARG A 218 2.20 -13.46 -12.53
N ALA A 219 1.46 -14.12 -13.41
CA ALA A 219 0.65 -15.30 -13.07
C ALA A 219 1.47 -16.41 -12.41
N GLU A 220 2.66 -16.72 -12.93
CA GLU A 220 3.55 -17.74 -12.38
C GLU A 220 3.97 -17.45 -10.92
N LEU A 221 4.29 -16.19 -10.61
CA LEU A 221 4.67 -15.80 -9.25
C LEU A 221 3.47 -15.81 -8.32
N VAL A 222 2.32 -15.30 -8.76
CA VAL A 222 1.08 -15.30 -7.98
C VAL A 222 0.61 -16.71 -7.68
N GLU A 223 0.73 -17.66 -8.61
CA GLU A 223 0.42 -19.09 -8.38
C GLU A 223 1.32 -19.69 -7.28
N ARG A 224 2.62 -19.46 -7.34
CA ARG A 224 3.57 -19.91 -6.30
C ARG A 224 3.26 -19.28 -4.94
N ILE A 225 2.92 -17.99 -4.91
CA ILE A 225 2.54 -17.27 -3.69
C ILE A 225 1.22 -17.83 -3.14
N THR A 226 0.25 -18.14 -4.00
CA THR A 226 -1.00 -18.80 -3.62
C THR A 226 -0.76 -20.13 -2.91
N HIS A 227 0.16 -20.93 -3.44
CA HIS A 227 0.55 -22.20 -2.84
C HIS A 227 1.15 -21.99 -1.43
N THR A 228 2.08 -21.06 -1.28
CA THR A 228 2.69 -20.72 0.02
C THR A 228 1.64 -20.21 1.00
N GLN A 229 0.82 -19.26 0.58
CA GLN A 229 -0.23 -18.65 1.42
C GLN A 229 -1.24 -19.70 1.90
N THR A 230 -1.62 -20.64 1.04
CA THR A 230 -2.51 -21.75 1.39
C THR A 230 -1.97 -22.58 2.56
N HIS A 231 -0.66 -22.81 2.61
CA HIS A 231 0.00 -23.56 3.69
C HIS A 231 0.19 -22.71 4.95
N LEU A 232 0.52 -21.43 4.81
CA LEU A 232 0.71 -20.51 5.94
C LEU A 232 -0.62 -20.04 6.55
N GLY A 233 -1.73 -20.14 5.80
CA GLY A 233 -3.07 -19.84 6.31
C GLY A 233 -3.45 -18.36 6.35
N GLY A 234 -2.67 -17.47 5.73
CA GLY A 234 -2.91 -16.02 5.70
C GLY A 234 -4.04 -15.59 4.74
N ILE A 235 -5.18 -16.30 4.73
CA ILE A 235 -6.29 -16.08 3.81
C ILE A 235 -7.24 -14.98 4.29
N LEU A 236 -7.97 -14.38 3.35
CA LEU A 236 -9.04 -13.42 3.65
C LEU A 236 -10.38 -14.15 3.78
N ASP A 237 -11.22 -13.71 4.72
CA ASP A 237 -12.57 -14.23 4.91
C ASP A 237 -13.52 -13.76 3.79
N PRO A 238 -14.52 -14.57 3.34
CA PRO A 238 -15.46 -14.17 2.29
C PRO A 238 -16.28 -12.91 2.59
N HIS A 239 -16.61 -12.64 3.84
CA HIS A 239 -17.28 -11.39 4.21
C HIS A 239 -16.34 -10.19 4.05
N ALA A 240 -15.08 -10.32 4.48
CA ALA A 240 -14.07 -9.29 4.24
C ALA A 240 -13.78 -9.13 2.74
N CYS A 241 -13.79 -10.23 1.94
CA CYS A 241 -13.72 -10.12 0.48
C CYS A 241 -14.88 -9.29 -0.09
N PHE A 242 -16.11 -9.50 0.42
CA PHE A 242 -17.28 -8.72 0.00
C PHE A 242 -17.12 -7.23 0.35
N LEU A 243 -16.69 -6.91 1.57
CA LEU A 243 -16.48 -5.52 2.01
C LEU A 243 -15.38 -4.84 1.18
N LEU A 244 -14.24 -5.51 0.95
CA LEU A 244 -13.16 -5.01 0.10
C LEU A 244 -13.64 -4.76 -1.34
N HIS A 245 -14.37 -5.73 -1.92
CA HIS A 245 -14.96 -5.59 -3.24
C HIS A 245 -15.92 -4.41 -3.33
N ARG A 246 -16.76 -4.21 -2.31
CA ARG A 246 -17.68 -3.07 -2.20
C ARG A 246 -16.93 -1.75 -2.08
N GLY A 247 -15.90 -1.68 -1.23
CA GLY A 247 -15.07 -0.50 -1.03
C GLY A 247 -14.36 -0.06 -2.31
N MET A 248 -13.83 -1.01 -3.08
CA MET A 248 -13.15 -0.72 -4.35
C MET A 248 -14.07 -0.09 -5.40
N LYS A 249 -15.38 -0.33 -5.40
CA LYS A 249 -16.30 0.29 -6.38
C LYS A 249 -16.31 1.82 -6.33
N THR A 250 -15.90 2.44 -5.22
CA THR A 250 -15.80 3.89 -5.05
C THR A 250 -14.35 4.39 -4.97
N LEU A 251 -13.36 3.52 -5.19
CA LEU A 251 -11.95 3.85 -5.00
C LEU A 251 -11.52 5.10 -5.79
N ALA A 252 -11.87 5.18 -7.08
CA ALA A 252 -11.47 6.30 -7.92
C ALA A 252 -12.08 7.64 -7.45
N VAL A 253 -13.34 7.64 -7.05
CA VAL A 253 -14.00 8.85 -6.53
C VAL A 253 -13.32 9.32 -5.24
N ARG A 254 -13.02 8.41 -4.33
CA ARG A 254 -12.36 8.71 -3.07
C ARG A 254 -10.93 9.22 -3.28
N VAL A 255 -10.11 8.47 -4.02
CA VAL A 255 -8.70 8.82 -4.21
C VAL A 255 -8.52 10.14 -4.96
N ARG A 256 -9.32 10.42 -6.00
CA ARG A 256 -9.27 11.71 -6.71
C ARG A 256 -9.62 12.87 -5.79
N HIS A 257 -10.66 12.74 -4.98
CA HIS A 257 -11.01 13.75 -3.97
C HIS A 257 -9.88 13.93 -2.94
N GLN A 258 -9.33 12.83 -2.43
CA GLN A 258 -8.21 12.88 -1.48
C GLN A 258 -6.95 13.51 -2.09
N ASN A 259 -6.63 13.24 -3.38
CA ASN A 259 -5.54 13.91 -4.09
C ASN A 259 -5.73 15.43 -4.12
N GLU A 260 -6.92 15.90 -4.49
CA GLU A 260 -7.23 17.33 -4.58
C GLU A 260 -7.19 18.01 -3.20
N SER A 261 -7.80 17.39 -2.21
CA SER A 261 -7.85 17.91 -0.84
C SER A 261 -6.46 17.95 -0.19
N ALA A 262 -5.66 16.88 -0.36
CA ALA A 262 -4.31 16.81 0.18
C ALA A 262 -3.39 17.86 -0.45
N LEU A 263 -3.46 18.07 -1.76
CA LEU A 263 -2.69 19.12 -2.44
C LEU A 263 -3.06 20.52 -1.94
N LYS A 264 -4.36 20.78 -1.76
CA LYS A 264 -4.81 22.07 -1.23
C LYS A 264 -4.32 22.31 0.20
N ILE A 265 -4.44 21.30 1.07
CA ILE A 265 -3.94 21.37 2.45
C ILE A 265 -2.41 21.53 2.47
N ALA A 266 -1.68 20.76 1.66
CA ALA A 266 -0.22 20.83 1.60
C ALA A 266 0.28 22.24 1.17
N ARG A 267 -0.36 22.86 0.17
CA ARG A 267 -0.06 24.23 -0.26
C ARG A 267 -0.35 25.27 0.82
N TRP A 268 -1.43 25.09 1.57
CA TRP A 268 -1.75 25.96 2.69
C TRP A 268 -0.73 25.83 3.82
N LEU A 269 -0.38 24.58 4.20
CA LEU A 269 0.65 24.31 5.21
C LEU A 269 2.01 24.88 4.81
N GLU A 270 2.44 24.73 3.54
CA GLU A 270 3.72 25.24 3.03
C GLU A 270 3.86 26.76 3.19
N GLN A 271 2.74 27.50 3.15
CA GLN A 271 2.70 28.94 3.29
C GLN A 271 2.47 29.41 4.73
N HIS A 272 2.15 28.49 5.65
CA HIS A 272 1.80 28.85 7.02
C HIS A 272 3.04 29.06 7.88
N ARG A 273 3.13 30.22 8.57
CA ARG A 273 4.30 30.64 9.37
C ARG A 273 4.71 29.71 10.49
N ALA A 274 3.78 28.87 11.01
CA ALA A 274 4.05 27.90 12.06
C ALA A 274 4.57 26.55 11.52
N VAL A 275 4.69 26.39 10.20
CA VAL A 275 5.14 25.15 9.55
C VAL A 275 6.55 25.36 9.02
N SER A 276 7.47 24.49 9.44
CA SER A 276 8.88 24.53 9.00
C SER A 276 9.14 23.71 7.75
N ARG A 277 8.37 22.64 7.55
CA ARG A 277 8.54 21.71 6.42
C ARG A 277 7.24 20.97 6.10
N VAL A 278 6.99 20.74 4.82
CA VAL A 278 5.91 19.87 4.34
C VAL A 278 6.48 18.82 3.39
N ASN A 279 6.19 17.55 3.63
CA ASN A 279 6.54 16.46 2.74
C ASN A 279 5.27 16.02 2.00
N TYR A 280 5.17 16.39 0.73
CA TYR A 280 4.10 15.98 -0.17
C TYR A 280 4.59 16.06 -1.63
N PRO A 281 4.58 14.95 -2.40
CA PRO A 281 5.18 14.92 -3.75
C PRO A 281 4.50 15.87 -4.75
N GLY A 282 3.29 16.33 -4.46
CA GLY A 282 2.56 17.29 -5.28
C GLY A 282 3.00 18.75 -5.12
N LEU A 283 3.90 19.08 -4.18
CA LEU A 283 4.49 20.40 -4.04
C LEU A 283 5.72 20.53 -4.93
N GLU A 284 5.86 21.66 -5.64
CA GLU A 284 7.01 21.91 -6.52
C GLU A 284 8.36 21.93 -5.76
N GLY A 285 8.33 22.28 -4.47
CA GLY A 285 9.50 22.26 -3.58
C GLY A 285 9.90 20.87 -3.07
N HIS A 286 9.11 19.84 -3.33
CA HIS A 286 9.44 18.48 -2.89
C HIS A 286 10.61 17.90 -3.72
N PRO A 287 11.62 17.26 -3.11
CA PRO A 287 12.80 16.74 -3.84
C PRO A 287 12.46 15.83 -5.02
N ASN A 288 11.44 15.01 -4.88
CA ASN A 288 11.03 14.04 -5.90
C ASN A 288 9.82 14.51 -6.73
N HIS A 289 9.45 15.80 -6.74
CA HIS A 289 8.26 16.30 -7.43
C HIS A 289 8.23 15.96 -8.91
N LEU A 290 9.30 16.20 -9.63
CA LEU A 290 9.38 15.95 -11.07
C LEU A 290 9.18 14.46 -11.37
N ARG A 291 9.86 13.60 -10.64
CA ARG A 291 9.70 12.14 -10.75
C ARG A 291 8.27 11.69 -10.45
N ALA A 292 7.66 12.25 -9.41
CA ALA A 292 6.27 11.96 -9.07
C ALA A 292 5.30 12.38 -10.18
N CYS A 293 5.52 13.53 -10.83
CA CYS A 293 4.73 13.98 -11.98
C CYS A 293 4.87 13.08 -13.21
N GLU A 294 6.02 12.44 -13.40
CA GLU A 294 6.25 11.50 -14.51
C GLU A 294 5.60 10.14 -14.26
N LEU A 295 5.55 9.69 -13.00
CA LEU A 295 5.10 8.35 -12.63
C LEU A 295 3.62 8.26 -12.29
N PHE A 296 3.05 9.29 -11.65
CA PHE A 296 1.76 9.19 -10.97
C PHE A 296 0.67 10.06 -11.61
N ASP A 297 -0.55 9.52 -11.69
CA ASP A 297 -1.76 10.25 -12.10
C ASP A 297 -2.28 11.20 -10.98
N GLY A 298 -1.70 11.11 -9.79
CA GLY A 298 -2.00 11.94 -8.61
C GLY A 298 -1.08 11.55 -7.44
N PHE A 299 -1.00 12.39 -6.42
CA PHE A 299 0.03 12.28 -5.40
C PHE A 299 -0.43 11.65 -4.07
N GLY A 300 -1.66 11.12 -4.04
CA GLY A 300 -2.23 10.48 -2.85
C GLY A 300 -2.83 11.46 -1.83
N GLY A 301 -3.49 10.88 -0.83
CA GLY A 301 -4.08 11.61 0.30
C GLY A 301 -3.18 11.68 1.53
N MET A 302 -1.92 11.23 1.43
CA MET A 302 -0.97 11.25 2.54
C MET A 302 -0.01 12.41 2.43
N LEU A 303 0.22 13.10 3.55
CA LEU A 303 1.28 14.10 3.69
C LEU A 303 1.85 14.06 5.11
N SER A 304 3.03 14.61 5.29
CA SER A 304 3.57 14.88 6.62
C SER A 304 4.20 16.27 6.68
N PHE A 305 4.28 16.82 7.88
CA PHE A 305 4.83 18.14 8.09
C PHE A 305 5.45 18.31 9.47
N GLU A 306 6.29 19.30 9.62
CA GLU A 306 6.92 19.70 10.88
C GLU A 306 6.51 21.12 11.23
N LEU A 307 6.27 21.37 12.52
CA LEU A 307 5.93 22.69 13.04
C LEU A 307 7.17 23.39 13.59
N GLU A 308 7.20 24.72 13.46
CA GLU A 308 8.09 25.55 14.24
C GLU A 308 7.84 25.31 15.74
N GLY A 309 8.89 25.08 16.51
CA GLY A 309 8.76 24.65 17.91
C GLY A 309 8.76 23.14 18.15
N GLY A 310 8.92 22.33 17.06
CA GLY A 310 9.25 20.90 17.10
C GLY A 310 8.20 20.04 17.84
N LEU A 311 8.69 19.16 18.73
CA LEU A 311 7.85 18.17 19.42
C LEU A 311 6.68 18.81 20.20
N ASP A 312 6.96 19.81 21.01
CA ASP A 312 5.94 20.43 21.87
C ASP A 312 4.82 21.09 21.05
N ALA A 313 5.17 21.72 19.92
CA ALA A 313 4.20 22.29 19.00
C ALA A 313 3.36 21.22 18.31
N ALA A 314 3.98 20.13 17.89
CA ALA A 314 3.30 19.01 17.26
C ALA A 314 2.31 18.29 18.22
N GLU A 315 2.70 18.12 19.49
CA GLU A 315 1.82 17.56 20.52
C GLU A 315 0.59 18.44 20.73
N ARG A 316 0.82 19.74 20.99
CA ARG A 316 -0.29 20.70 21.17
C ARG A 316 -1.22 20.74 19.95
N PHE A 317 -0.66 20.73 18.74
CA PHE A 317 -1.45 20.74 17.51
C PHE A 317 -2.34 19.49 17.41
N VAL A 318 -1.77 18.29 17.57
CA VAL A 318 -2.53 17.02 17.50
C VAL A 318 -3.61 16.92 18.57
N GLU A 319 -3.39 17.54 19.75
CA GLU A 319 -4.39 17.59 20.83
C GLU A 319 -5.53 18.60 20.56
N ARG A 320 -5.28 19.64 19.76
CA ARG A 320 -6.22 20.75 19.55
C ARG A 320 -7.09 20.61 18.33
N VAL A 321 -6.64 19.91 17.29
CA VAL A 321 -7.47 19.65 16.11
C VAL A 321 -8.72 18.88 16.52
N THR A 322 -9.84 19.21 15.92
CA THR A 322 -11.14 18.66 16.29
C THR A 322 -11.79 17.78 15.24
N ILE A 323 -11.43 17.95 13.96
CA ILE A 323 -11.97 17.16 12.86
C ILE A 323 -11.12 15.89 12.63
N PRO A 324 -9.78 15.96 12.49
CA PRO A 324 -8.97 14.75 12.32
C PRO A 324 -9.00 13.85 13.56
N ILE A 325 -9.10 12.57 13.35
CA ILE A 325 -9.06 11.58 14.43
C ILE A 325 -7.59 11.20 14.68
N ASN A 326 -7.13 11.34 15.92
CA ASN A 326 -5.79 10.89 16.30
C ASN A 326 -5.75 9.36 16.39
N ALA A 327 -5.36 8.73 15.30
CA ALA A 327 -5.33 7.27 15.17
C ALA A 327 -4.26 6.82 14.17
N PRO A 328 -3.72 5.59 14.33
CA PRO A 328 -2.93 4.94 13.29
C PRO A 328 -3.82 4.58 12.09
N SER A 329 -3.20 4.15 10.99
CA SER A 329 -3.81 3.80 9.71
C SER A 329 -3.85 4.98 8.74
N LEU A 330 -4.50 4.80 7.59
CA LEU A 330 -4.59 5.78 6.51
C LEU A 330 -5.57 5.35 5.42
N GLY A 331 -5.87 6.26 4.48
CA GLY A 331 -6.60 5.96 3.25
C GLY A 331 -8.09 5.69 3.44
N GLY A 332 -8.62 5.94 4.64
CA GLY A 332 -10.04 5.89 4.95
C GLY A 332 -10.81 7.11 4.45
N VAL A 333 -12.12 7.12 4.71
CA VAL A 333 -13.00 8.26 4.42
C VAL A 333 -12.86 9.34 5.49
N GLU A 334 -12.40 8.99 6.69
CA GLU A 334 -12.10 9.90 7.78
C GLU A 334 -10.66 10.42 7.67
N THR A 335 -10.45 11.70 7.98
CA THR A 335 -9.10 12.26 8.13
C THR A 335 -8.47 11.77 9.42
N LEU A 336 -7.29 11.14 9.30
CA LEU A 336 -6.51 10.65 10.43
C LEU A 336 -5.23 11.47 10.60
N ILE A 337 -4.88 11.75 11.85
CA ILE A 337 -3.66 12.45 12.22
C ILE A 337 -2.88 11.62 13.24
N ALA A 338 -1.55 11.60 13.13
CA ALA A 338 -0.70 10.93 14.11
C ALA A 338 0.73 11.45 14.07
N ARG A 339 1.49 11.25 15.13
CA ARG A 339 2.95 11.42 15.12
C ARG A 339 3.58 10.04 14.85
N PRO A 340 4.34 9.85 13.77
CA PRO A 340 4.98 8.58 13.46
C PRO A 340 5.85 8.02 14.58
N ALA A 341 6.55 8.90 15.31
CA ALA A 341 7.43 8.50 16.41
C ALA A 341 6.73 7.75 17.55
N ASN A 342 5.43 8.00 17.77
CA ASN A 342 4.63 7.32 18.80
C ASN A 342 3.56 6.37 18.23
N THR A 343 3.60 6.10 16.93
CA THR A 343 2.65 5.20 16.26
C THR A 343 3.37 4.23 15.32
N SER A 344 3.45 4.53 14.03
CA SER A 344 3.96 3.61 13.00
C SER A 344 5.47 3.31 13.09
N HIS A 345 6.26 4.13 13.81
CA HIS A 345 7.70 3.99 13.98
C HIS A 345 8.11 3.92 15.46
N LEU A 346 7.17 3.53 16.32
CA LEU A 346 7.41 3.37 17.77
C LEU A 346 8.47 2.31 18.08
N GLY A 347 8.59 1.27 17.25
CA GLY A 347 9.61 0.22 17.38
C GLY A 347 11.05 0.70 17.10
N MET A 348 11.22 1.80 16.36
CA MET A 348 12.54 2.36 16.07
C MET A 348 13.06 3.19 17.24
N SER A 349 14.35 3.06 17.54
CA SER A 349 15.04 3.96 18.49
C SER A 349 15.09 5.40 17.95
N ALA A 350 15.27 6.40 18.83
CA ALA A 350 15.41 7.79 18.44
C ALA A 350 16.57 8.01 17.44
N ALA A 351 17.68 7.24 17.60
CA ALA A 351 18.82 7.32 16.68
C ALA A 351 18.50 6.75 15.28
N GLU A 352 17.69 5.71 15.19
CA GLU A 352 17.25 5.14 13.91
C GLU A 352 16.25 6.07 13.22
N ARG A 353 15.29 6.64 13.95
CA ARG A 353 14.38 7.66 13.41
C ARG A 353 15.13 8.87 12.88
N ALA A 354 16.10 9.38 13.65
CA ALA A 354 16.92 10.53 13.22
C ALA A 354 17.71 10.23 11.93
N ARG A 355 18.27 9.03 11.79
CA ARG A 355 18.95 8.60 10.54
C ARG A 355 17.99 8.52 9.36
N ALA A 356 16.76 8.08 9.60
CA ALA A 356 15.70 8.04 8.60
C ALA A 356 15.07 9.41 8.32
N GLY A 357 15.54 10.52 8.95
CA GLY A 357 14.98 11.86 8.78
C GLY A 357 13.62 12.07 9.46
N ILE A 358 13.23 11.18 10.38
CA ILE A 358 11.95 11.22 11.09
C ILE A 358 12.17 11.92 12.44
N SER A 359 11.75 13.17 12.56
CA SER A 359 11.79 13.89 13.84
C SER A 359 10.66 13.43 14.78
N ASP A 360 10.87 13.60 16.09
CA ASP A 360 9.83 13.30 17.07
C ASP A 360 8.63 14.26 16.97
N GLY A 361 8.83 15.45 16.36
CA GLY A 361 7.79 16.43 16.06
C GLY A 361 7.12 16.30 14.70
N LEU A 362 7.47 15.28 13.92
CA LEU A 362 6.82 15.05 12.62
C LEU A 362 5.35 14.67 12.82
N VAL A 363 4.45 15.38 12.13
CA VAL A 363 3.01 15.09 12.08
C VAL A 363 2.70 14.44 10.73
N ARG A 364 1.98 13.32 10.73
CA ARG A 364 1.48 12.67 9.52
C ARG A 364 -0.04 12.81 9.44
N LEU A 365 -0.52 13.23 8.27
CA LEU A 365 -1.93 13.39 7.97
C LEU A 365 -2.34 12.42 6.86
N SER A 366 -3.42 11.69 7.07
CA SER A 366 -4.15 10.92 6.05
C SER A 366 -5.45 11.65 5.77
N VAL A 367 -5.52 12.36 4.66
CA VAL A 367 -6.69 13.17 4.29
C VAL A 367 -7.85 12.27 3.90
N GLY A 368 -9.01 12.49 4.50
CA GLY A 368 -10.28 11.80 4.24
C GLY A 368 -11.10 12.47 3.15
N LEU A 369 -12.42 12.44 3.33
CA LEU A 369 -13.39 13.01 2.38
C LEU A 369 -14.09 14.26 2.92
N GLU A 370 -13.69 14.75 4.06
CA GLU A 370 -14.19 15.99 4.66
C GLU A 370 -13.88 17.19 3.75
N SER A 371 -14.61 18.27 3.92
CA SER A 371 -14.30 19.53 3.25
C SER A 371 -12.90 19.99 3.59
N SER A 372 -12.07 20.18 2.58
CA SER A 372 -10.69 20.68 2.80
C SER A 372 -10.66 22.09 3.40
N ASP A 373 -11.72 22.88 3.23
CA ASP A 373 -11.86 24.20 3.83
C ASP A 373 -12.12 24.09 5.34
N ASP A 374 -12.97 23.15 5.76
CA ASP A 374 -13.25 22.90 7.17
C ASP A 374 -11.99 22.36 7.89
N LEU A 375 -11.24 21.47 7.24
CA LEU A 375 -9.95 20.97 7.77
C LEU A 375 -8.93 22.10 7.93
N ILE A 376 -8.82 22.99 6.95
CA ILE A 376 -7.90 24.15 7.01
C ILE A 376 -8.33 25.11 8.13
N GLU A 377 -9.63 25.39 8.32
CA GLU A 377 -10.12 26.25 9.39
C GLU A 377 -9.85 25.65 10.78
N ASP A 378 -10.01 24.33 10.93
CA ASP A 378 -9.67 23.60 12.16
C ASP A 378 -8.15 23.68 12.45
N PHE A 379 -7.31 23.50 11.43
CA PHE A 379 -5.85 23.62 11.56
C PHE A 379 -5.40 25.05 11.91
N GLU A 380 -5.96 26.05 11.26
CA GLU A 380 -5.69 27.46 11.56
C GLU A 380 -6.05 27.77 13.03
N THR A 381 -7.20 27.29 13.48
CA THR A 381 -7.65 27.46 14.87
C THR A 381 -6.69 26.77 15.85
N ALA A 382 -6.25 25.53 15.55
CA ALA A 382 -5.33 24.78 16.38
C ALA A 382 -3.93 25.41 16.47
N LEU A 383 -3.48 26.08 15.40
CA LEU A 383 -2.17 26.76 15.30
C LEU A 383 -2.19 28.20 15.85
N ALA A 384 -3.34 28.87 15.94
CA ALA A 384 -3.46 30.26 16.34
C ALA A 384 -3.30 30.50 17.86
N ILE A 385 -3.33 29.46 18.67
CA ILE A 385 -3.33 29.57 20.14
C ILE A 385 -1.92 29.29 20.66
N ASP A 386 -1.22 30.33 21.08
CA ASP A 386 0.06 30.27 21.80
C ASP A 386 -0.10 29.72 23.24
#